data_5bdb753babbc2b7a8c4141074dcfdfe4
#
_entry.id   5bdb753babbc2b7a8c4141074dcfdfe4
#
_cell.length_a   1.000
_cell.length_b   1.000
_cell.length_c   1.000
_cell.angle_alpha   90.00
_cell.angle_beta   90.00
_cell.angle_gamma   90.00
#
_symmetry.space_group_name_H-M   'P 1'
#
loop_
_entity.id
_entity.type
_entity.pdbx_description
1 polymer ?
#
loop_
_entity_poly.entity_id
_entity_poly.type
_entity_poly.pdbx_seq_one_letter_code
_entity_poly.pdbx_strand_id
1 'polypeptide(L)' 'MFKIQKGYDSESKTFRLPIKLIERLETLATQNKISLNQLVIQCLNYAIDNLEKDKDQSSE' A
#
# COMPACT_ATOMS: atom_id res chain seq x y z
N MET A 1 -21.84 -2.19 16.89
CA MET A 1 -21.41 -2.24 16.63
C MET A 1 -20.47 -2.15 16.41
N PHE A 2 -19.90 -2.50 16.23
CA PHE A 2 -19.05 -2.63 15.97
C PHE A 2 -18.57 -2.03 15.10
N LYS A 3 -18.44 -1.36 14.77
CA LYS A 3 -17.94 -0.69 14.05
C LYS A 3 -16.84 -0.96 13.57
N ILE A 4 -16.34 -1.46 13.99
CA ILE A 4 -15.25 -1.90 13.58
C ILE A 4 -15.24 -1.98 12.23
N GLN A 5 -16.21 -2.26 11.68
CA GLN A 5 -16.21 -2.33 10.37
C GLN A 5 -15.73 -1.25 9.68
N LYS A 6 -15.49 -0.25 10.29
CA LYS A 6 -14.91 0.80 9.65
C LYS A 6 -13.77 0.44 8.94
N GLY A 7 -12.96 -0.36 9.42
CA GLY A 7 -11.76 -0.69 8.77
C GLY A 7 -12.04 -1.38 7.50
N TYR A 8 -13.24 -1.80 7.32
CA TYR A 8 -13.52 -2.46 6.16
C TYR A 8 -14.15 -1.64 5.12
N ASP A 9 -14.20 -0.40 5.30
CA ASP A 9 -14.73 0.47 4.29
C ASP A 9 -13.69 0.58 3.22
N SER A 10 -13.47 -0.47 2.49
CA SER A 10 -12.50 -0.40 1.42
C SER A 10 -13.27 -0.39 0.12
N GLU A 11 -12.66 0.10 -0.92
CA GLU A 11 -13.32 0.09 -2.19
C GLU A 11 -12.32 -0.31 -3.25
N SER A 12 -12.79 -0.95 -4.29
CA SER A 12 -11.90 -1.44 -5.33
C SER A 12 -11.50 -0.33 -6.26
N LYS A 13 -10.23 -0.30 -6.59
CA LYS A 13 -9.72 0.63 -7.57
C LYS A 13 -8.81 -0.14 -8.49
N THR A 14 -8.82 0.20 -9.74
CA THR A 14 -7.99 -0.50 -10.70
C THR A 14 -6.86 0.41 -11.14
N PHE A 15 -5.65 -0.11 -11.09
CA PHE A 15 -4.50 0.63 -11.53
C PHE A 15 -3.76 -0.15 -12.57
N ARG A 16 -3.08 0.55 -13.46
CA ARG A 16 -2.24 -0.09 -14.42
C ARG A 16 -0.83 0.05 -13.94
N LEU A 17 -0.17 -1.07 -13.70
CA LEU A 17 1.19 -1.05 -13.20
C LEU A 17 2.10 -1.73 -14.20
N PRO A 18 3.35 -1.32 -14.28
CA PRO A 18 4.31 -1.99 -15.16
C PRO A 18 4.43 -3.44 -14.77
N ILE A 19 4.55 -4.31 -15.75
CA ILE A 19 4.64 -5.74 -15.48
C ILE A 19 5.78 -6.06 -14.54
N LYS A 20 6.93 -5.42 -14.73
CA LYS A 20 8.07 -5.72 -13.89
C LYS A 20 7.82 -5.34 -12.45
N LEU A 21 7.06 -4.29 -12.22
CA LEU A 21 6.74 -3.90 -10.86
C LEU A 21 5.83 -4.93 -10.22
N ILE A 22 4.86 -5.43 -10.98
CA ILE A 22 3.96 -6.43 -10.47
C ILE A 22 4.73 -7.68 -10.08
N GLU A 23 5.69 -8.07 -10.92
CA GLU A 23 6.48 -9.25 -10.64
C GLU A 23 7.29 -9.09 -9.36
N ARG A 24 7.85 -7.90 -9.16
CA ARG A 24 8.62 -7.65 -7.95
C ARG A 24 7.74 -7.71 -6.72
N LEU A 25 6.53 -7.16 -6.83
CA LEU A 25 5.62 -7.18 -5.70
C LEU A 25 5.19 -8.62 -5.38
N GLU A 26 4.94 -9.41 -6.41
CA GLU A 26 4.53 -10.78 -6.18
C GLU A 26 5.65 -11.58 -5.53
N THR A 27 6.86 -11.35 -5.95
CA THR A 27 8.00 -12.04 -5.37
C THR A 27 8.14 -11.67 -3.89
N LEU A 28 8.04 -10.40 -3.59
CA LEU A 28 8.17 -9.96 -2.21
C LEU A 28 7.04 -10.49 -1.34
N ALA A 29 5.84 -10.50 -1.86
CA ALA A 29 4.71 -10.99 -1.08
C ALA A 29 4.91 -12.47 -0.76
N THR A 30 5.37 -13.24 -1.74
CA THR A 30 5.62 -14.65 -1.53
C THR A 30 6.72 -14.85 -0.51
N GLN A 31 7.80 -14.10 -0.62
CA GLN A 31 8.91 -14.25 0.29
C GLN A 31 8.52 -13.91 1.72
N ASN A 32 7.59 -13.00 1.89
CA ASN A 32 7.17 -12.61 3.21
C ASN A 32 5.89 -13.29 3.68
N LYS A 33 5.37 -14.18 2.84
CA LYS A 33 4.21 -14.98 3.19
C LYS A 33 2.99 -14.14 3.51
N ILE A 34 2.78 -13.10 2.73
CA ILE A 34 1.59 -12.29 2.87
C ILE A 34 0.94 -12.19 1.50
N SER A 35 -0.29 -11.74 1.47
CA SER A 35 -0.97 -11.62 0.19
C SER A 35 -0.44 -10.42 -0.56
N LEU A 36 -0.60 -10.43 -1.86
CA LEU A 36 -0.18 -9.31 -2.67
C LEU A 36 -0.93 -8.06 -2.24
N ASN A 37 -2.21 -8.19 -1.95
CA ASN A 37 -3.00 -7.05 -1.54
C ASN A 37 -2.47 -6.44 -0.25
N GLN A 38 -2.09 -7.27 0.71
CA GLN A 38 -1.54 -6.75 1.95
C GLN A 38 -0.22 -6.05 1.73
N LEU A 39 0.62 -6.61 0.87
CA LEU A 39 1.90 -5.97 0.59
C LEU A 39 1.69 -4.61 -0.06
N VAL A 40 0.77 -4.53 -1.01
CA VAL A 40 0.50 -3.28 -1.69
C VAL A 40 0.01 -2.23 -0.70
N ILE A 41 -0.88 -2.61 0.20
CA ILE A 41 -1.39 -1.67 1.19
C ILE A 41 -0.25 -1.14 2.05
N GLN A 42 0.62 -2.02 2.49
CA GLN A 42 1.73 -1.60 3.33
C GLN A 42 2.70 -0.68 2.59
N CYS A 43 2.96 -1.02 1.33
CA CYS A 43 3.87 -0.20 0.55
C CYS A 43 3.29 1.19 0.32
N LEU A 44 2.01 1.26 0.02
CA LEU A 44 1.38 2.54 -0.22
C LEU A 44 1.35 3.39 1.04
N ASN A 45 1.05 2.78 2.17
CA ASN A 45 1.04 3.51 3.42
C ASN A 45 2.42 4.05 3.74
N TYR A 46 3.43 3.23 3.54
CA TYR A 46 4.79 3.64 3.81
C TYR A 46 5.19 4.81 2.90
N ALA A 47 4.84 4.69 1.63
CA ALA A 47 5.21 5.73 0.68
C ALA A 47 4.51 7.04 0.99
N ILE A 48 3.23 6.98 1.33
CA ILE A 48 2.50 8.18 1.64
C ILE A 48 3.04 8.84 2.90
N ASP A 49 3.34 8.03 3.91
CA ASP A 49 3.88 8.59 5.14
C ASP A 49 5.20 9.31 4.87
N ASN A 50 6.03 8.72 4.03
CA ASN A 50 7.30 9.34 3.72
C ASN A 50 7.15 10.60 2.90
N LEU A 51 6.20 10.61 1.98
CA LEU A 51 5.97 11.80 1.20
C LEU A 51 5.43 12.92 2.06
N GLU A 52 4.59 12.61 3.00
CA GLU A 52 4.04 13.64 3.86
C GLU A 52 5.12 14.20 4.76
N LYS A 53 6.05 13.36 5.21
CA LYS A 53 7.13 13.85 6.01
C LYS A 53 8.01 14.76 5.21
N ASP A 54 8.32 14.39 3.99
CA ASP A 54 9.15 15.21 3.15
C ASP A 54 8.47 16.53 2.88
N LYS A 55 7.17 16.52 2.68
CA LYS A 55 6.50 17.72 2.43
C LYS A 55 6.57 18.63 3.63
N ASP A 56 6.41 18.10 4.81
CA ASP A 56 6.50 18.90 6.00
C ASP A 56 7.88 19.51 6.09
N GLN A 57 8.90 18.76 5.79
CA GLN A 57 10.22 19.30 5.86
C GLN A 57 10.46 20.35 4.83
N SER A 58 9.92 20.16 3.65
CA SER A 58 10.21 21.14 2.65
C SER A 58 9.39 22.38 2.83
N SER A 59 8.35 22.30 3.61
CA SER A 59 7.59 23.51 3.76
C SER A 59 8.30 24.50 4.64
N GLU A 60 9.38 24.11 5.21
CA GLU A 60 10.07 25.04 5.99
C GLU A 60 10.82 25.81 5.31
#